data_f971ca7caa5fad27cfc10ef01f4fc06f
#
_entry.id   f971ca7caa5fad27cfc10ef01f4fc06f
#
_cell.length_a   1.000
_cell.length_b   1.000
_cell.length_c   1.000
_cell.angle_alpha   90.00
_cell.angle_beta   90.00
_cell.angle_gamma   90.00
#
_symmetry.space_group_name_H-M   'P 1'
#
loop_
_entity.id
_entity.type
_entity.pdbx_description
1 polymer ?
#
loop_
_entity_poly.entity_id
_entity_poly.type
_entity_poly.pdbx_seq_one_letter_code
_entity_poly.pdbx_strand_id
1 'polypeptide(L)'
;MKVLSVAKLSATVSKLRNKMNLTQAELGERTGLHRIMIGRIEREDFIPSIVQLQALADVLGFDITDMFEEKEQPHSFIALRSESLNEVEKKGVDTLLGMMLALRQQILLRRKFEHVSEDQA
;
A
#
# COMPACT_ATOMS: atom_id res chain seq x y z
N MET A 1 -3.05 -4.05 -4.38
CA MET A 1 -2.15 -4.49 -3.30
C MET A 1 -2.75 -4.14 -1.96
N LYS A 2 -2.78 -5.12 -1.08
CA LYS A 2 -3.32 -4.91 0.25
C LYS A 2 -2.27 -4.34 1.18
N VAL A 3 -2.59 -3.24 1.82
CA VAL A 3 -1.71 -2.59 2.80
C VAL A 3 -2.43 -2.50 4.14
N LEU A 4 -1.66 -2.55 5.21
CA LEU A 4 -2.19 -2.42 6.54
C LEU A 4 -2.78 -1.02 6.74
N SER A 5 -4.04 -0.96 7.13
CA SER A 5 -4.68 0.30 7.50
C SER A 5 -4.41 0.59 8.97
N VAL A 6 -3.53 1.53 9.22
CA VAL A 6 -3.19 1.94 10.59
C VAL A 6 -4.41 2.53 11.29
N ALA A 7 -5.23 3.27 10.56
CA ALA A 7 -6.46 3.84 11.09
C ALA A 7 -7.47 2.77 11.53
N LYS A 8 -7.68 1.75 10.71
CA LYS A 8 -8.56 0.62 11.07
C LYS A 8 -8.01 -0.15 12.26
N LEU A 9 -6.71 -0.41 12.27
CA LEU A 9 -6.05 -1.13 13.34
C LEU A 9 -6.19 -0.35 14.66
N SER A 10 -5.87 0.93 14.64
CA SER A 10 -5.98 1.82 15.80
C SER A 10 -7.39 1.82 16.36
N ALA A 11 -8.39 2.03 15.52
CA ALA A 11 -9.80 2.04 15.92
C ALA A 11 -10.24 0.68 16.48
N THR A 12 -9.85 -0.41 15.84
CA THR A 12 -10.22 -1.76 16.25
C THR A 12 -9.58 -2.13 17.58
N VAL A 13 -8.30 -1.86 17.76
CA VAL A 13 -7.57 -2.14 19.00
C VAL A 13 -8.19 -1.37 20.16
N SER A 14 -8.41 -0.09 19.99
CA SER A 14 -9.01 0.77 21.02
C SER A 14 -10.41 0.33 21.35
N LYS A 15 -11.25 0.08 20.36
CA LYS A 15 -12.63 -0.35 20.53
C LYS A 15 -12.74 -1.69 21.25
N LEU A 16 -11.99 -2.69 20.82
CA LEU A 16 -12.05 -4.01 21.40
C LEU A 16 -11.42 -4.04 22.79
N ARG A 17 -10.35 -3.30 23.00
CA ARG A 17 -9.74 -3.15 24.32
C ARG A 17 -10.76 -2.57 25.33
N ASN A 18 -11.43 -1.50 24.95
CA ASN A 18 -12.45 -0.87 25.79
C ASN A 18 -13.65 -1.80 26.01
N LYS A 19 -14.05 -2.54 24.99
CA LYS A 19 -15.14 -3.51 25.09
C LYS A 19 -14.81 -4.63 26.06
N MET A 20 -13.56 -5.03 26.16
CA MET A 20 -13.07 -6.04 27.08
C MET A 20 -12.71 -5.46 28.45
N ASN A 21 -12.88 -4.15 28.67
CA ASN A 21 -12.50 -3.43 29.87
C ASN A 21 -11.03 -3.61 30.25
N LEU A 22 -10.17 -3.65 29.27
CA LEU A 22 -8.73 -3.76 29.48
C LEU A 22 -8.07 -2.39 29.40
N THR A 23 -7.09 -2.18 30.28
CA THR A 23 -6.20 -1.03 30.16
C THR A 23 -5.15 -1.33 29.11
N GLN A 24 -4.43 -0.30 28.65
CA GLN A 24 -3.31 -0.48 27.72
C GLN A 24 -2.24 -1.40 28.35
N ALA A 25 -1.99 -1.26 29.63
CA ALA A 25 -1.04 -2.11 30.36
C ALA A 25 -1.51 -3.57 30.40
N GLU A 26 -2.78 -3.81 30.68
CA GLU A 26 -3.35 -5.16 30.70
C GLU A 26 -3.31 -5.82 29.32
N LEU A 27 -3.65 -5.06 28.28
CA LEU A 27 -3.54 -5.56 26.91
C LEU A 27 -2.09 -5.86 26.56
N GLY A 28 -1.17 -5.02 26.98
CA GLY A 28 0.25 -5.25 26.82
C GLY A 28 0.73 -6.55 27.47
N GLU A 29 0.28 -6.81 28.69
CA GLU A 29 0.60 -8.05 29.38
C GLU A 29 0.07 -9.29 28.64
N ARG A 30 -1.16 -9.22 28.14
CA ARG A 30 -1.77 -10.34 27.41
C ARG A 30 -1.14 -10.62 26.06
N THR A 31 -0.66 -9.58 25.40
CA THR A 31 -0.05 -9.68 24.07
C THR A 31 1.46 -9.83 24.11
N GLY A 32 2.07 -9.61 25.25
CA GLY A 32 3.53 -9.54 25.37
C GLY A 32 4.13 -8.25 24.83
N LEU A 33 3.30 -7.26 24.56
CA LEU A 33 3.74 -5.95 24.07
C LEU A 33 3.83 -4.95 25.20
N HIS A 34 4.71 -3.98 25.08
CA HIS A 34 4.82 -2.92 26.08
C HIS A 34 3.61 -1.98 25.95
N ARG A 35 3.11 -1.50 27.11
CA ARG A 35 1.97 -0.57 27.15
C ARG A 35 2.18 0.67 26.28
N ILE A 36 3.42 1.16 26.21
CA ILE A 36 3.77 2.32 25.38
C ILE A 36 3.53 2.00 23.91
N MET A 37 3.87 0.79 23.48
CA MET A 37 3.63 0.32 22.12
C MET A 37 2.13 0.25 21.82
N ILE A 38 1.34 -0.26 22.76
CA ILE A 38 -0.12 -0.28 22.63
C ILE A 38 -0.66 1.14 22.44
N GLY A 39 -0.20 2.08 23.26
CA GLY A 39 -0.60 3.48 23.16
C GLY A 39 -0.22 4.10 21.81
N ARG A 40 0.94 3.75 21.29
CA ARG A 40 1.40 4.23 19.96
C ARG A 40 0.56 3.64 18.84
N ILE A 41 0.21 2.37 18.93
CA ILE A 41 -0.69 1.73 17.95
C ILE A 41 -2.04 2.43 17.94
N GLU A 42 -2.60 2.71 19.09
CA GLU A 42 -3.90 3.39 19.21
C GLU A 42 -3.88 4.83 18.73
N ARG A 43 -2.71 5.48 18.73
CA ARG A 43 -2.53 6.84 18.21
C ARG A 43 -2.08 6.87 16.75
N GLU A 44 -2.05 5.73 16.09
CA GLU A 44 -1.56 5.61 14.72
C GLU A 44 -0.09 6.01 14.54
N ASP A 45 0.68 5.86 15.60
CA ASP A 45 2.07 6.29 15.68
C ASP A 45 3.07 5.14 15.59
N PHE A 46 2.58 3.94 15.37
CA PHE A 46 3.41 2.75 15.28
C PHE A 46 2.73 1.69 14.41
N ILE A 47 3.49 1.07 13.55
CA ILE A 47 3.02 -0.04 12.73
C ILE A 47 3.56 -1.34 13.32
N PRO A 48 2.69 -2.21 13.88
CA PRO A 48 3.15 -3.46 14.47
C PRO A 48 3.67 -4.43 13.41
N SER A 49 4.59 -5.29 13.81
CA SER A 49 5.03 -6.41 12.99
C SER A 49 3.91 -7.46 12.86
N ILE A 50 4.05 -8.40 11.95
CA ILE A 50 3.09 -9.50 11.77
C ILE A 50 2.92 -10.29 13.06
N VAL A 51 4.00 -10.57 13.77
CA VAL A 51 3.96 -11.31 15.04
C VAL A 51 3.19 -10.51 16.10
N GLN A 52 3.45 -9.22 16.20
CA GLN A 52 2.74 -8.33 17.14
C GLN A 52 1.27 -8.22 16.79
N LEU A 53 0.98 -8.10 15.50
CA LEU A 53 -0.38 -8.03 14.98
C LEU A 53 -1.15 -9.33 15.28
N GLN A 54 -0.49 -10.46 15.11
CA GLN A 54 -1.06 -11.77 15.43
C GLN A 54 -1.41 -11.88 16.93
N ALA A 55 -0.51 -11.42 17.78
CA ALA A 55 -0.74 -11.41 19.22
C ALA A 55 -1.96 -10.54 19.59
N LEU A 56 -2.08 -9.38 18.99
CA LEU A 56 -3.24 -8.49 19.19
C LEU A 56 -4.53 -9.15 18.68
N ALA A 57 -4.48 -9.77 17.52
CA ALA A 57 -5.63 -10.46 16.95
C ALA A 57 -6.10 -11.62 17.82
N ASP A 58 -5.18 -12.40 18.35
CA ASP A 58 -5.48 -13.53 19.22
C ASP A 58 -6.13 -13.10 20.53
N VAL A 59 -5.65 -12.04 21.13
CA VAL A 59 -6.18 -11.52 22.41
C VAL A 59 -7.49 -10.79 22.22
N LEU A 60 -7.58 -9.93 21.21
CA LEU A 60 -8.76 -9.10 20.96
C LEU A 60 -9.84 -9.80 20.14
N GLY A 61 -9.47 -10.83 19.39
CA GLY A 61 -10.41 -11.62 18.60
C GLY A 61 -10.82 -10.97 17.29
N PHE A 62 -9.96 -10.20 16.67
CA PHE A 62 -10.22 -9.65 15.33
C PHE A 62 -9.44 -10.43 14.26
N ASP A 63 -9.87 -10.27 13.02
CA ASP A 63 -9.20 -10.87 11.89
C ASP A 63 -8.18 -9.88 11.34
N ILE A 64 -6.93 -10.34 11.22
CA ILE A 64 -5.84 -9.53 10.68
C ILE A 64 -6.15 -9.07 9.26
N THR A 65 -6.77 -9.93 8.46
CA THR A 65 -7.10 -9.60 7.06
C THR A 65 -8.06 -8.42 6.95
N ASP A 66 -8.92 -8.21 7.94
CA ASP A 66 -9.83 -7.06 7.97
C ASP A 66 -9.12 -5.73 8.20
N MET A 67 -7.90 -5.78 8.68
CA MET A 67 -7.09 -4.58 8.92
C MET A 67 -6.36 -4.12 7.67
N PHE A 68 -6.38 -4.90 6.62
CA PHE A 68 -5.76 -4.54 5.36
C PHE A 68 -6.78 -3.91 4.42
N GLU A 69 -6.36 -2.85 3.76
CA GLU A 69 -7.12 -2.18 2.72
C GLU A 69 -6.45 -2.39 1.40
N GLU A 70 -7.28 -2.57 0.37
CA GLU A 70 -6.78 -2.54 -0.97
C GLU A 70 -6.55 -1.09 -1.37
N LYS A 71 -5.31 -0.69 -1.44
CA LYS A 71 -4.92 0.56 -2.04
C LYS A 71 -4.47 0.27 -3.44
N GLU A 72 -5.03 0.99 -4.39
CA GLU A 72 -4.42 1.12 -5.69
C GLU A 72 -3.06 1.73 -5.44
N GLN A 73 -2.10 0.87 -5.24
CA GLN A 73 -0.74 1.34 -5.19
C GLN A 73 -0.37 1.73 -6.60
N PRO A 74 -0.01 2.97 -6.81
CA PRO A 74 0.60 3.32 -8.05
C PRO A 74 1.98 2.70 -8.09
N HIS A 75 2.00 1.41 -8.24
CA HIS A 75 3.25 0.71 -8.52
C HIS A 75 3.80 1.15 -9.84
N SER A 76 2.92 1.60 -10.71
CA SER A 76 3.38 2.33 -11.84
C SER A 76 3.21 3.80 -11.50
N PHE A 77 4.23 4.53 -11.68
CA PHE A 77 4.28 5.96 -11.75
C PHE A 77 3.13 6.53 -12.61
N ILE A 78 2.70 5.80 -13.62
CA ILE A 78 1.61 6.16 -14.51
C ILE A 78 0.25 6.06 -13.80
N ALA A 79 0.01 5.01 -13.04
CA ALA A 79 -1.22 4.86 -12.29
C ALA A 79 -1.38 5.98 -11.25
N LEU A 80 -0.31 6.32 -10.54
CA LEU A 80 -0.31 7.42 -9.60
C LEU A 80 -0.68 8.74 -10.26
N ARG A 81 -0.06 9.03 -11.41
CA ARG A 81 -0.34 10.25 -12.14
C ARG A 81 -1.76 10.28 -12.69
N SER A 82 -2.24 9.15 -13.15
CA SER A 82 -3.59 9.01 -13.67
C SER A 82 -4.64 9.34 -12.62
N GLU A 83 -4.44 8.92 -11.39
CA GLU A 83 -5.36 9.19 -10.29
C GLU A 83 -5.35 10.64 -9.83
N SER A 84 -4.19 11.28 -9.85
CA SER A 84 -4.02 12.64 -9.34
C SER A 84 -4.29 13.72 -10.38
N LEU A 85 -4.47 13.36 -11.63
CA LEU A 85 -4.59 14.31 -12.73
C LEU A 85 -6.06 14.58 -13.06
N ASN A 86 -6.35 15.82 -13.48
CA ASN A 86 -7.64 16.18 -14.03
C ASN A 86 -7.78 15.64 -15.46
N GLU A 87 -8.94 15.84 -16.08
CA GLU A 87 -9.25 15.33 -17.42
C GLU A 87 -8.20 15.73 -18.49
N VAL A 88 -7.72 16.95 -18.45
CA VAL A 88 -6.72 17.44 -19.39
C VAL A 88 -5.38 16.76 -19.14
N GLU A 89 -5.03 16.61 -17.88
CA GLU A 89 -3.81 15.95 -17.45
C GLU A 89 -3.87 14.45 -17.73
N LYS A 90 -5.04 13.81 -17.54
CA LYS A 90 -5.26 12.43 -17.93
C LYS A 90 -5.03 12.22 -19.42
N LYS A 91 -5.54 13.13 -20.22
CA LYS A 91 -5.33 13.10 -21.66
C LYS A 91 -3.85 13.27 -21.99
N GLY A 92 -3.16 14.13 -21.26
CA GLY A 92 -1.71 14.29 -21.36
C GLY A 92 -0.97 13.02 -20.96
N VAL A 93 -1.42 12.33 -19.92
CA VAL A 93 -0.83 11.06 -19.49
C VAL A 93 -1.09 9.97 -20.52
N ASP A 94 -2.29 9.89 -21.07
CA ASP A 94 -2.60 8.94 -22.13
C ASP A 94 -1.74 9.20 -23.36
N THR A 95 -1.53 10.46 -23.70
CA THR A 95 -0.64 10.86 -24.78
C THR A 95 0.79 10.46 -24.46
N LEU A 96 1.24 10.73 -23.25
CA LEU A 96 2.58 10.35 -22.80
C LEU A 96 2.78 8.84 -22.83
N LEU A 97 1.79 8.10 -22.36
CA LEU A 97 1.79 6.64 -22.39
C LEU A 97 1.87 6.14 -23.83
N GLY A 98 1.05 6.72 -24.71
CA GLY A 98 1.10 6.43 -26.13
C GLY A 98 2.45 6.77 -26.74
N MET A 99 3.04 7.88 -26.34
CA MET A 99 4.38 8.28 -26.77
C MET A 99 5.44 7.31 -26.28
N MET A 100 5.34 6.84 -25.06
CA MET A 100 6.28 5.85 -24.51
C MET A 100 6.18 4.52 -25.25
N LEU A 101 4.98 4.08 -25.56
CA LEU A 101 4.75 2.87 -26.34
C LEU A 101 5.22 3.05 -27.78
N ALA A 102 4.94 4.21 -28.38
CA ALA A 102 5.40 4.55 -29.70
C ALA A 102 6.92 4.63 -29.75
N LEU A 103 7.54 5.21 -28.73
CA LEU A 103 8.99 5.28 -28.61
C LEU A 103 9.60 3.88 -28.55
N ARG A 104 9.00 3.00 -27.78
CA ARG A 104 9.42 1.60 -27.70
C ARG A 104 9.30 0.91 -29.06
N GLN A 105 8.19 1.13 -29.75
CA GLN A 105 8.01 0.62 -31.11
C GLN A 105 9.01 1.23 -32.07
N GLN A 106 9.27 2.52 -31.97
CA GLN A 106 10.26 3.19 -32.78
C GLN A 106 11.66 2.65 -32.55
N ILE A 107 12.01 2.35 -31.33
CA ILE A 107 13.29 1.71 -31.01
C ILE A 107 13.38 0.34 -31.69
N LEU A 108 12.32 -0.44 -31.63
CA LEU A 108 12.27 -1.75 -32.28
C LEU A 108 12.28 -1.63 -33.81
N LEU A 109 11.52 -0.67 -34.34
CA LEU A 109 11.50 -0.38 -35.77
C LEU A 109 12.84 0.18 -36.25
N ARG A 110 13.44 1.08 -35.47
CA ARG A 110 14.75 1.63 -35.77
C ARG A 110 15.81 0.53 -35.85
N ARG A 111 15.77 -0.44 -34.96
CA ARG A 111 16.64 -1.61 -35.03
C ARG A 111 16.41 -2.42 -36.30
N LYS A 112 15.16 -2.60 -36.69
CA LYS A 112 14.81 -3.26 -37.93
C LYS A 112 15.27 -2.46 -39.15
N PHE A 113 15.07 -1.14 -39.14
CA PHE A 113 15.49 -0.27 -40.18
C PHE A 113 17.01 -0.16 -40.30
N GLU A 114 17.69 -0.11 -39.19
CA GLU A 114 19.14 -0.12 -39.16
C GLU A 114 19.69 -1.41 -39.78
N HIS A 115 19.08 -2.55 -39.43
CA HIS A 115 19.42 -3.83 -40.06
C HIS A 115 19.12 -3.84 -41.54
N VAL A 116 17.96 -3.35 -41.94
CA VAL A 116 17.56 -3.27 -43.34
C VAL A 116 18.47 -2.31 -44.09
N SER A 117 18.78 -1.15 -43.51
CA SER A 117 19.68 -0.19 -44.11
C SER A 117 21.09 -0.74 -44.25
N GLU A 118 21.58 -1.44 -43.29
CA GLU A 118 22.88 -2.10 -43.33
C GLU A 118 22.90 -3.19 -44.38
N ASP A 119 21.83 -3.97 -44.51
CA ASP A 119 21.69 -5.02 -45.48
C ASP A 119 21.51 -4.48 -46.91
N GLN A 120 20.96 -3.27 -47.04
CA GLN A 120 20.73 -2.61 -48.30
C GLN A 120 21.88 -1.69 -48.75
N ALA A 121 22.71 -1.36 -47.81
CA ALA A 121 23.90 -0.58 -48.09
C ALA A 121 25.02 -1.48 -48.58
#